data_ac6d4d82a2dff22cac6da73d99500033
#
_entry.id   ac6d4d82a2dff22cac6da73d99500033
#
_cell.length_a   1.000
_cell.length_b   1.000
_cell.length_c   1.000
_cell.angle_alpha   90.00
_cell.angle_beta   90.00
_cell.angle_gamma   90.00
#
_symmetry.space_group_name_H-M   'P 1'
#
loop_
_entity.id
_entity.type
_entity.pdbx_description
1 polymer ?
#
loop_
_entity_poly.entity_id
_entity_poly.type
_entity_poly.pdbx_seq_one_letter_code
_entity_poly.pdbx_strand_id
1 'polypeptide(L)' 'MTQPFIKLDQFLKWQQLAQTGGEAKMLIQSGSVWVNGEPETRRGRKLVQGDRVQVGEVTYPVELEL' A
#
# COMPACT_ATOMS: atom_id res chain seq x y z
N MET A 1 -20.78 -5.28 -9.84
CA MET A 1 -19.55 -4.86 -10.54
C MET A 1 -18.40 -4.84 -9.56
N THR A 2 -17.23 -5.24 -10.04
CA THR A 2 -16.05 -5.28 -9.19
C THR A 2 -15.44 -3.89 -9.05
N GLN A 3 -15.16 -3.49 -7.83
CA GLN A 3 -14.49 -2.23 -7.59
C GLN A 3 -13.01 -2.37 -7.98
N PRO A 4 -12.43 -1.39 -8.67
CA PRO A 4 -10.99 -1.45 -8.97
C PRO A 4 -10.17 -1.42 -7.69
N PHE A 5 -9.05 -2.12 -7.74
CA PHE A 5 -8.17 -2.20 -6.59
C PHE A 5 -6.71 -2.30 -7.05
N ILE A 6 -5.81 -2.05 -6.11
CA ILE A 6 -4.38 -2.28 -6.30
C ILE A 6 -3.87 -2.99 -5.06
N LYS A 7 -2.96 -3.95 -5.24
CA LYS A 7 -2.36 -4.62 -4.09
C LYS A 7 -1.36 -3.70 -3.40
N LEU A 8 -1.24 -3.86 -2.08
CA LEU A 8 -0.39 -2.99 -1.27
C LEU A 8 1.05 -2.95 -1.77
N ASP A 9 1.65 -4.10 -2.09
CA ASP A 9 3.02 -4.13 -2.59
C ASP A 9 3.16 -3.39 -3.91
N GLN A 10 2.17 -3.50 -4.79
CA GLN A 10 2.17 -2.78 -6.06
C GLN A 10 2.00 -1.28 -5.85
N PHE A 11 1.19 -0.90 -4.87
CA PHE A 11 0.99 0.50 -4.53
C PHE A 11 2.30 1.14 -4.06
N LEU A 12 3.06 0.44 -3.23
CA LEU A 12 4.35 0.94 -2.75
C LEU A 12 5.35 1.13 -3.88
N LYS A 13 5.34 0.22 -4.86
CA LYS A 13 6.17 0.37 -6.05
C LYS A 13 5.71 1.56 -6.89
N TRP A 14 4.40 1.70 -7.02
CA TRP A 14 3.81 2.79 -7.80
C TRP A 14 4.17 4.14 -7.21
N GLN A 15 4.19 4.24 -5.88
CA GLN A 15 4.58 5.47 -5.18
C GLN A 15 6.09 5.64 -5.10
N GLN A 16 6.86 4.73 -5.67
CA GLN A 16 8.32 4.74 -5.66
C GLN A 16 8.91 4.62 -4.24
N LEU A 17 8.16 4.04 -3.33
CA LEU A 17 8.62 3.75 -1.98
C LEU A 17 9.41 2.44 -1.94
N ALA A 18 9.23 1.62 -2.95
CA ALA A 18 9.97 0.38 -3.14
C ALA A 18 10.25 0.22 -4.64
N GLN A 19 11.43 -0.26 -4.99
CA GLN A 19 11.81 -0.43 -6.40
C GLN A 19 11.48 -1.82 -6.92
N THR A 20 11.35 -2.78 -6.02
CA THR A 20 11.05 -4.17 -6.38
C THR A 20 9.95 -4.72 -5.47
N GLY A 21 9.37 -5.84 -5.88
CA GLY A 21 8.41 -6.54 -5.03
C GLY A 21 9.04 -7.03 -3.72
N GLY A 22 10.33 -7.43 -3.78
CA GLY A 22 11.04 -7.86 -2.58
C GLY A 22 11.23 -6.74 -1.58
N GLU A 23 11.57 -5.54 -2.06
CA GLU A 23 11.69 -4.37 -1.19
C GLU A 23 10.34 -4.00 -0.57
N ALA A 24 9.28 -4.05 -1.36
CA ALA A 24 7.95 -3.78 -0.87
C ALA A 24 7.56 -4.77 0.23
N LYS A 25 7.85 -6.05 0.01
CA LYS A 25 7.57 -7.09 1.00
C LYS A 25 8.31 -6.82 2.30
N MET A 26 9.60 -6.48 2.22
CA MET A 26 10.39 -6.19 3.41
C MET A 26 9.82 -5.00 4.16
N LEU A 27 9.46 -3.94 3.45
CA LEU A 27 8.91 -2.75 4.07
C LEU A 27 7.60 -3.06 4.80
N ILE A 28 6.73 -3.82 4.16
CA ILE A 28 5.43 -4.19 4.73
C ILE A 28 5.63 -5.08 5.97
N GLN A 29 6.50 -6.08 5.87
CA GLN A 29 6.70 -7.04 6.94
C GLN A 29 7.50 -6.48 8.12
N SER A 30 8.19 -5.37 7.92
CA SER A 30 8.93 -4.71 9.00
C SER A 30 8.02 -3.96 9.98
N GLY A 31 6.75 -3.83 9.67
CA GLY A 31 5.82 -3.10 10.53
C GLY A 31 5.80 -1.60 10.27
N SER A 32 6.35 -1.17 9.14
CA SER A 32 6.46 0.25 8.81
C SER A 32 5.28 0.78 8.00
N VAL A 33 4.29 -0.06 7.72
CA VAL A 33 3.18 0.30 6.84
C VAL A 33 1.85 0.15 7.58
N TRP A 34 1.03 1.18 7.50
CA TRP A 34 -0.32 1.19 8.06
C TRP A 34 -1.31 1.45 6.93
N VAL A 35 -2.46 0.79 7.02
CA VAL A 35 -3.57 1.05 6.09
C VAL A 35 -4.77 1.49 6.92
N ASN A 36 -5.26 2.69 6.64
CA ASN A 36 -6.40 3.26 7.37
C ASN A 36 -6.18 3.26 8.89
N GLY A 37 -4.93 3.55 9.30
CA GLY A 37 -4.58 3.66 10.70
C GLY A 37 -4.26 2.36 11.41
N GLU A 38 -4.27 1.25 10.69
CA GLU A 38 -3.96 -0.06 11.26
C GLU A 38 -2.71 -0.66 10.62
N PRO A 39 -1.83 -1.29 11.42
CA PRO A 39 -0.65 -1.95 10.87
C PRO A 39 -1.06 -3.02 9.87
N GLU A 40 -0.36 -3.07 8.75
CA GLU A 40 -0.63 -4.05 7.71
C GLU A 40 0.65 -4.77 7.34
N THR A 41 0.63 -6.11 7.42
CA THR A 41 1.80 -6.93 7.09
C THR A 41 1.56 -7.85 5.89
N ARG A 42 0.37 -7.81 5.31
CA ARG A 42 0.04 -8.63 4.14
C ARG A 42 0.36 -7.84 2.88
N ARG A 43 1.31 -8.32 2.10
CA ARG A 43 1.72 -7.65 0.88
C ARG A 43 0.61 -7.65 -0.18
N GLY A 44 -0.27 -8.61 -0.12
CA GLY A 44 -1.37 -8.74 -1.08
C GLY A 44 -2.65 -8.05 -0.67
N ARG A 45 -2.62 -7.21 0.39
CA ARG A 45 -3.80 -6.46 0.80
C ARG A 45 -4.35 -5.65 -0.36
N LYS A 46 -5.63 -5.79 -0.66
CA LYS A 46 -6.28 -5.02 -1.73
C LYS A 46 -6.65 -3.65 -1.20
N LEU A 47 -6.21 -2.62 -1.92
CA LEU A 47 -6.51 -1.23 -1.61
C LEU A 47 -7.51 -0.72 -2.64
N VAL A 48 -8.45 0.09 -2.18
CA VAL A 48 -9.47 0.68 -3.04
C VAL A 48 -9.44 2.20 -2.91
N GLN A 49 -10.15 2.87 -3.78
CA GLN A 49 -10.25 4.32 -3.76
C GLN A 49 -10.66 4.80 -2.37
N GLY A 50 -9.93 5.77 -1.85
CA GLY A 50 -10.21 6.34 -0.55
C GLY A 50 -9.43 5.74 0.60
N ASP A 51 -8.78 4.59 0.40
CA ASP A 51 -7.90 4.04 1.41
C ASP A 51 -6.69 4.96 1.62
N ARG A 52 -6.08 4.88 2.80
CA ARG A 52 -4.90 5.67 3.12
C ARG A 52 -3.79 4.74 3.56
N VAL A 53 -2.64 4.88 2.94
CA VAL A 53 -1.45 4.09 3.26
C VAL A 53 -0.45 5.01 3.91
N GLN A 54 -0.06 4.69 5.13
CA GLN A 54 0.95 5.46 5.85
C GLN A 54 2.25 4.68 5.89
N VAL A 55 3.33 5.33 5.52
CA VAL A 55 4.67 4.76 5.62
C VAL A 55 5.52 5.78 6.38
N GLY A 56 5.95 5.38 7.58
CA GLY A 56 6.63 6.32 8.46
C GLY A 56 5.70 7.46 8.84
N GLU A 57 6.10 8.69 8.56
CA GLU A 57 5.33 9.88 8.91
C GLU A 57 4.50 10.42 7.75
N VAL A 58 4.53 9.75 6.61
CA VAL A 58 3.85 10.25 5.41
C VAL A 58 2.67 9.36 5.08
N THR A 59 1.52 9.99 4.80
CA THR A 59 0.31 9.28 4.40
C THR A 59 0.06 9.50 2.91
N TYR A 60 -0.20 8.42 2.20
CA TYR A 60 -0.44 8.42 0.76
C TYR A 60 -1.88 8.00 0.50
N PRO A 61 -2.70 8.85 -0.08
CA PRO A 61 -4.07 8.45 -0.42
C PRO A 61 -4.07 7.51 -1.62
N VAL A 62 -4.95 6.53 -1.60
CA VAL A 62 -5.13 5.64 -2.74
C VAL A 62 -6.12 6.30 -3.69
N GLU A 63 -5.66 6.68 -4.86
CA GLU A 63 -6.47 7.30 -5.89
C GLU A 63 -6.35 6.45 -7.15
N LEU A 64 -7.45 5.82 -7.50
CA LEU A 64 -7.52 4.95 -8.67
C LEU A 64 -8.41 5.63 -9.70
N GLU A 65 -7.85 5.87 -10.88
CA GLU A 65 -8.63 6.44 -11.96
C GLU A 65 -9.53 5.36 -12.56
N LEU A 66 -10.76 5.74 -12.78
CA LEU A 66 -11.76 4.85 -13.35
C LEU A 66 -12.03 5.20 -14.79
#